data_493ae3d8e165a60ed6ab119c192d7f3f
#
_entry.id   493ae3d8e165a60ed6ab119c192d7f3f
#
_cell.length_a   1.000
_cell.length_b   1.000
_cell.length_c   1.000
_cell.angle_alpha   90.00
_cell.angle_beta   90.00
_cell.angle_gamma   90.00
#
_symmetry.space_group_name_H-M   'P 1'
#
loop_
_entity.id
_entity.type
_entity.pdbx_description
1 polymer ?
#
loop_
_entity_poly.entity_id
_entity_poly.type
_entity_poly.pdbx_seq_one_letter_code
_entity_poly.pdbx_strand_id
1 'polypeptide(L)'
;MRYFTKVLLLLALIVPLKAEQPLGLKLPTANDKIFSANPEQFYMYTTRNFEGVSSKPWTAGQYGYVRNLKRTDEGVIATRFHEGIDIRPVKRDKAGRPLDLVNAIADGKVVHTSKVSGHSNYGKYIVVEHDWGSGPFYSLYAHLNDITCKVGQKVHSGMPIGKMGYTGAGINRERAHLHLELNVMTHTEYPKWHAQYFKSKNYHDKFNGLNMNGLNIAELYIRHQRNPNLSLISFIQKVPVYFKVTVPRRGALDIAKRYPWIRIGNHHGISAAWEISFSSSGFPLAVTPSNRAVIRPTVTYVKPTKSSHSYHTKGILTGTGSQASLTSVGERVIALISGSFME
;
A
#
# COMPACT_ATOMS: atom_id res chain seq x y z
N MET A 1 46.90 -1.82 -47.31
CA MET A 1 45.70 -1.28 -46.66
C MET A 1 45.47 -2.02 -45.33
N ARG A 2 45.72 -1.33 -44.23
CA ARG A 2 45.49 -1.92 -42.87
C ARG A 2 44.15 -1.42 -42.36
N TYR A 3 43.19 -2.32 -42.15
CA TYR A 3 41.89 -2.00 -41.52
C TYR A 3 42.07 -1.94 -40.02
N PHE A 4 41.92 -0.78 -39.40
CA PHE A 4 41.78 -0.61 -37.97
C PHE A 4 40.34 -0.87 -37.56
N THR A 5 40.06 -2.00 -36.92
CA THR A 5 38.75 -2.30 -36.31
C THR A 5 38.71 -1.54 -34.98
N LYS A 6 37.87 -0.50 -34.93
CA LYS A 6 37.55 0.20 -33.66
C LYS A 6 36.62 -0.70 -32.82
N VAL A 7 37.13 -1.28 -31.76
CA VAL A 7 36.33 -1.94 -30.75
C VAL A 7 35.70 -0.85 -29.86
N LEU A 8 34.40 -0.68 -29.97
CA LEU A 8 33.62 0.23 -29.12
C LEU A 8 33.35 -0.53 -27.80
N LEU A 9 34.11 -0.20 -26.74
CA LEU A 9 33.86 -0.73 -25.41
C LEU A 9 32.61 -0.02 -24.85
N LEU A 10 31.47 -0.70 -24.82
CA LEU A 10 30.26 -0.23 -24.15
C LEU A 10 30.49 -0.42 -22.63
N LEU A 11 30.90 0.63 -21.94
CA LEU A 11 30.89 0.68 -20.48
C LEU A 11 29.42 0.69 -20.01
N ALA A 12 28.92 -0.45 -19.59
CA ALA A 12 27.66 -0.51 -18.85
C ALA A 12 27.86 0.21 -17.52
N LEU A 13 27.28 1.38 -17.35
CA LEU A 13 27.16 2.07 -16.07
C LEU A 13 26.33 1.18 -15.13
N ILE A 14 27.02 0.38 -14.32
CA ILE A 14 26.41 -0.31 -13.19
C ILE A 14 26.16 0.79 -12.14
N VAL A 15 24.95 1.32 -12.09
CA VAL A 15 24.52 2.16 -10.97
C VAL A 15 24.48 1.23 -9.75
N PRO A 16 25.36 1.43 -8.74
CA PRO A 16 25.33 0.58 -7.56
C PRO A 16 23.98 0.71 -6.89
N LEU A 17 23.28 -0.40 -6.65
CA LEU A 17 22.13 -0.40 -5.74
C LEU A 17 22.65 0.12 -4.39
N LYS A 18 22.05 1.22 -3.94
CA LYS A 18 22.32 1.75 -2.59
C LYS A 18 21.96 0.65 -1.59
N ALA A 19 22.88 0.35 -0.66
CA ALA A 19 22.60 -0.64 0.37
C ALA A 19 21.35 -0.26 1.18
N GLU A 20 20.51 -1.23 1.53
CA GLU A 20 19.37 -1.00 2.41
C GLU A 20 19.86 -0.41 3.74
N GLN A 21 19.18 0.66 4.18
CA GLN A 21 19.43 1.29 5.47
C GLN A 21 18.57 0.64 6.55
N PRO A 22 19.02 0.63 7.83
CA PRO A 22 18.19 0.21 8.95
C PRO A 22 16.86 0.96 8.97
N LEU A 23 15.76 0.26 9.21
CA LEU A 23 14.42 0.86 9.15
C LEU A 23 14.19 1.89 10.26
N GLY A 24 14.83 1.71 11.43
CA GLY A 24 14.72 2.63 12.57
C GLY A 24 13.28 2.84 13.04
N LEU A 25 12.41 1.83 12.87
CA LEU A 25 10.97 1.96 13.13
C LEU A 25 10.67 2.19 14.61
N LYS A 26 9.81 3.18 14.87
CA LYS A 26 9.16 3.41 16.17
C LYS A 26 7.64 3.38 16.01
N LEU A 27 6.95 3.00 17.09
CA LEU A 27 5.49 3.08 17.10
C LEU A 27 5.03 4.54 16.97
N PRO A 28 3.93 4.79 16.23
CA PRO A 28 3.45 6.15 15.96
C PRO A 28 2.72 6.77 17.16
N THR A 29 2.41 6.00 18.19
CA THR A 29 1.74 6.46 19.43
C THR A 29 2.36 5.76 20.63
N ALA A 30 1.92 6.14 21.84
CA ALA A 30 2.34 5.50 23.10
C ALA A 30 1.71 4.09 23.29
N ASN A 31 0.81 3.65 22.40
CA ASN A 31 0.21 2.32 22.49
C ASN A 31 1.22 1.26 21.99
N ASP A 32 1.76 0.48 22.89
CA ASP A 32 2.75 -0.60 22.64
C ASP A 32 2.15 -2.01 22.68
N LYS A 33 0.83 -2.14 22.83
CA LYS A 33 0.14 -3.41 23.06
C LYS A 33 0.23 -4.39 21.88
N ILE A 34 0.67 -3.94 20.70
CA ILE A 34 0.99 -4.84 19.59
C ILE A 34 2.05 -5.89 19.95
N PHE A 35 2.95 -5.58 20.90
CA PHE A 35 4.02 -6.46 21.37
C PHE A 35 3.65 -7.27 22.61
N SER A 36 2.43 -7.13 23.13
CA SER A 36 1.96 -7.82 24.32
C SER A 36 1.20 -9.11 23.98
N ALA A 37 0.87 -9.90 25.02
CA ALA A 37 -0.03 -11.05 24.87
C ALA A 37 -1.48 -10.65 24.56
N ASN A 38 -1.83 -9.36 24.71
CA ASN A 38 -3.18 -8.83 24.52
C ASN A 38 -3.23 -7.81 23.36
N PRO A 39 -3.02 -8.24 22.11
CA PRO A 39 -2.99 -7.33 20.94
C PRO A 39 -4.35 -6.66 20.66
N GLU A 40 -5.46 -7.17 21.20
CA GLU A 40 -6.78 -6.55 21.15
C GLU A 40 -6.82 -5.16 21.80
N GLN A 41 -5.90 -4.87 22.72
CA GLN A 41 -5.75 -3.56 23.33
C GLN A 41 -5.02 -2.56 22.42
N PHE A 42 -4.38 -3.04 21.36
CA PHE A 42 -3.74 -2.20 20.35
C PHE A 42 -4.72 -1.72 19.28
N TYR A 43 -5.58 -2.62 18.79
CA TYR A 43 -6.42 -2.34 17.62
C TYR A 43 -7.77 -1.71 18.00
N MET A 44 -8.20 -0.71 17.20
CA MET A 44 -9.54 -0.17 17.29
C MET A 44 -10.53 -1.10 16.58
N TYR A 45 -11.65 -1.38 17.24
CA TYR A 45 -12.74 -2.18 16.68
C TYR A 45 -13.49 -1.43 15.56
N THR A 46 -14.22 -2.18 14.75
CA THR A 46 -15.27 -1.66 13.87
C THR A 46 -16.60 -2.29 14.26
N THR A 47 -17.70 -1.52 14.31
CA THR A 47 -19.02 -2.08 14.48
C THR A 47 -19.35 -2.96 13.27
N ARG A 48 -19.78 -4.19 13.52
CA ARG A 48 -20.09 -5.21 12.52
C ARG A 48 -21.46 -5.78 12.81
N ASN A 49 -22.31 -5.79 11.78
CA ASN A 49 -23.56 -6.53 11.77
C ASN A 49 -23.44 -7.66 10.75
N PHE A 50 -23.61 -8.88 11.19
CA PHE A 50 -23.54 -10.06 10.34
C PHE A 50 -24.59 -11.08 10.79
N GLU A 51 -25.47 -11.48 9.89
CA GLU A 51 -26.57 -12.43 10.13
C GLU A 51 -27.41 -12.08 11.38
N GLY A 52 -27.74 -10.81 11.55
CA GLY A 52 -28.54 -10.32 12.66
C GLY A 52 -27.77 -10.10 13.99
N VAL A 53 -26.48 -10.47 14.04
CA VAL A 53 -25.66 -10.30 15.24
C VAL A 53 -24.80 -9.03 15.09
N SER A 54 -24.94 -8.10 16.06
CA SER A 54 -24.07 -6.93 16.19
C SER A 54 -22.87 -7.25 17.06
N SER A 55 -21.68 -6.84 16.62
CA SER A 55 -20.42 -7.07 17.34
C SER A 55 -19.42 -5.94 17.14
N LYS A 56 -18.38 -5.88 18.00
CA LYS A 56 -17.31 -4.89 17.94
C LYS A 56 -15.94 -5.59 17.88
N PRO A 57 -15.62 -6.34 16.80
CA PRO A 57 -14.39 -7.09 16.71
C PRO A 57 -13.18 -6.16 16.55
N TRP A 58 -12.19 -6.30 17.43
CA TRP A 58 -10.91 -5.61 17.33
C TRP A 58 -10.09 -6.04 16.09
N THR A 59 -10.28 -7.29 15.65
CA THR A 59 -9.64 -7.83 14.44
C THR A 59 -9.96 -7.03 13.19
N ALA A 60 -11.08 -6.29 13.18
CA ALA A 60 -11.43 -5.39 12.06
C ALA A 60 -10.53 -4.15 11.97
N GLY A 61 -9.70 -3.88 12.98
CA GLY A 61 -8.64 -2.86 12.97
C GLY A 61 -7.30 -3.35 12.44
N GLN A 62 -7.16 -4.65 12.15
CA GLN A 62 -5.95 -5.22 11.58
C GLN A 62 -5.85 -4.96 10.07
N TYR A 63 -4.64 -5.13 9.53
CA TYR A 63 -4.37 -5.13 8.09
C TYR A 63 -4.94 -6.39 7.43
N GLY A 64 -5.44 -6.25 6.20
CA GLY A 64 -5.87 -7.37 5.39
C GLY A 64 -7.38 -7.47 5.20
N TYR A 65 -7.87 -8.64 4.78
CA TYR A 65 -9.31 -8.93 4.65
C TYR A 65 -9.91 -9.20 6.03
N VAL A 66 -10.44 -8.17 6.67
CA VAL A 66 -10.92 -8.21 8.06
C VAL A 66 -12.32 -7.61 8.26
N ARG A 67 -12.94 -7.09 7.18
CA ARG A 67 -14.22 -6.39 7.22
C ARG A 67 -15.20 -6.98 6.21
N ASN A 68 -16.50 -6.69 6.39
CA ASN A 68 -17.59 -7.14 5.52
C ASN A 68 -17.63 -8.66 5.34
N LEU A 69 -18.11 -9.35 6.38
CA LEU A 69 -18.24 -10.80 6.33
C LEU A 69 -19.27 -11.23 5.29
N LYS A 70 -19.00 -12.35 4.65
CA LYS A 70 -19.88 -13.02 3.70
C LYS A 70 -19.82 -14.53 3.91
N ARG A 71 -20.97 -15.19 3.91
CA ARG A 71 -21.07 -16.65 3.88
C ARG A 71 -20.85 -17.13 2.45
N THR A 72 -19.98 -18.11 2.29
CA THR A 72 -19.64 -18.77 1.03
C THR A 72 -19.55 -20.28 1.25
N ASP A 73 -19.35 -21.04 0.20
CA ASP A 73 -19.15 -22.50 0.28
C ASP A 73 -17.82 -22.87 0.98
N GLU A 74 -16.90 -21.90 1.15
CA GLU A 74 -15.65 -22.05 1.92
C GLU A 74 -15.82 -21.65 3.41
N GLY A 75 -17.05 -21.34 3.84
CA GLY A 75 -17.36 -20.80 5.15
C GLY A 75 -17.56 -19.29 5.15
N VAL A 76 -17.41 -18.67 6.32
CA VAL A 76 -17.53 -17.22 6.47
C VAL A 76 -16.17 -16.56 6.20
N ILE A 77 -16.13 -15.69 5.22
CA ILE A 77 -14.92 -14.95 4.83
C ILE A 77 -15.13 -13.44 4.96
N ALA A 78 -14.06 -12.68 5.21
CA ALA A 78 -14.08 -11.22 5.12
C ALA A 78 -13.74 -10.80 3.69
N THR A 79 -14.52 -9.88 3.11
CA THR A 79 -14.41 -9.51 1.68
C THR A 79 -13.90 -8.07 1.47
N ARG A 80 -13.84 -7.25 2.53
CA ARG A 80 -13.30 -5.89 2.45
C ARG A 80 -11.92 -5.82 3.06
N PHE A 81 -10.97 -5.37 2.25
CA PHE A 81 -9.58 -5.17 2.63
C PHE A 81 -9.41 -3.88 3.43
N HIS A 82 -8.50 -3.90 4.41
CA HIS A 82 -8.04 -2.77 5.18
C HIS A 82 -6.54 -2.55 4.90
N GLU A 83 -6.19 -1.41 4.32
CA GLU A 83 -4.85 -1.12 3.79
C GLU A 83 -3.81 -0.83 4.88
N GLY A 84 -4.25 -0.51 6.08
CA GLY A 84 -3.42 -0.17 7.22
C GLY A 84 -3.84 -0.86 8.51
N ILE A 85 -3.54 -0.23 9.63
CA ILE A 85 -3.95 -0.64 10.97
C ILE A 85 -4.61 0.51 11.70
N ASP A 86 -5.67 0.22 12.48
CA ASP A 86 -6.37 1.19 13.30
C ASP A 86 -5.90 1.08 14.76
N ILE A 87 -5.13 2.06 15.25
CA ILE A 87 -4.49 2.04 16.57
C ILE A 87 -5.35 2.79 17.58
N ARG A 88 -5.74 2.11 18.67
CA ARG A 88 -6.55 2.72 19.76
C ARG A 88 -5.78 3.78 20.51
N PRO A 89 -6.46 4.86 20.99
CA PRO A 89 -5.87 5.79 21.92
C PRO A 89 -5.58 5.14 23.29
N VAL A 90 -4.49 5.55 23.89
CA VAL A 90 -4.16 5.19 25.29
C VAL A 90 -4.85 6.12 26.27
N LYS A 91 -4.96 7.41 25.92
CA LYS A 91 -5.50 8.44 26.81
C LYS A 91 -6.68 9.17 26.18
N ARG A 92 -7.67 9.47 27.03
CA ARG A 92 -8.83 10.31 26.65
C ARG A 92 -9.07 11.38 27.71
N ASP A 93 -9.59 12.54 27.30
CA ASP A 93 -10.06 13.56 28.23
C ASP A 93 -11.43 13.19 28.85
N LYS A 94 -11.92 14.06 29.74
CA LYS A 94 -13.24 13.90 30.39
C LYS A 94 -14.41 13.86 29.40
N ALA A 95 -14.24 14.45 28.21
CA ALA A 95 -15.24 14.42 27.15
C ALA A 95 -15.07 13.22 26.20
N GLY A 96 -14.13 12.32 26.46
CA GLY A 96 -13.84 11.12 25.66
C GLY A 96 -13.02 11.37 24.39
N ARG A 97 -12.41 12.56 24.22
CA ARG A 97 -11.55 12.88 23.07
C ARG A 97 -10.16 12.29 23.28
N PRO A 98 -9.51 11.72 22.23
CA PRO A 98 -8.16 11.17 22.34
C PRO A 98 -7.14 12.29 22.63
N LEU A 99 -6.16 12.00 23.46
CA LEU A 99 -5.08 12.91 23.85
C LEU A 99 -3.72 12.50 23.24
N ASP A 100 -3.66 11.37 22.56
CA ASP A 100 -2.43 10.78 22.06
C ASP A 100 -1.80 11.64 20.98
N LEU A 101 -0.48 11.89 21.11
CA LEU A 101 0.33 12.42 20.04
C LEU A 101 0.52 11.35 18.96
N VAL A 102 0.66 11.82 17.72
CA VAL A 102 1.03 10.99 16.57
C VAL A 102 2.43 11.36 16.15
N ASN A 103 3.32 10.36 16.12
CA ASN A 103 4.74 10.52 15.84
C ASN A 103 5.11 9.88 14.50
N ALA A 104 6.14 10.40 13.83
CA ALA A 104 6.73 9.80 12.66
C ALA A 104 7.31 8.41 13.00
N ILE A 105 7.00 7.39 12.19
CA ILE A 105 7.46 6.02 12.45
C ILE A 105 8.94 5.81 12.16
N ALA A 106 9.55 6.65 11.33
CA ALA A 106 10.96 6.61 10.93
C ALA A 106 11.38 8.00 10.45
N ASP A 107 12.68 8.17 10.22
CA ASP A 107 13.23 9.35 9.56
C ASP A 107 12.63 9.52 8.18
N GLY A 108 12.37 10.79 7.78
CA GLY A 108 11.76 11.05 6.48
C GLY A 108 11.46 12.52 6.23
N LYS A 109 10.66 12.76 5.20
CA LYS A 109 10.21 14.09 4.79
C LYS A 109 8.70 14.10 4.62
N VAL A 110 8.03 15.08 5.21
CA VAL A 110 6.60 15.31 4.98
C VAL A 110 6.38 15.73 3.54
N VAL A 111 5.63 14.93 2.77
CA VAL A 111 5.38 15.18 1.35
C VAL A 111 3.94 15.58 1.05
N HIS A 112 3.01 15.34 1.99
CA HIS A 112 1.62 15.76 1.86
C HIS A 112 0.97 15.98 3.22
N THR A 113 0.06 16.97 3.28
CA THR A 113 -0.86 17.19 4.42
C THR A 113 -2.25 17.53 3.89
N SER A 114 -3.27 16.82 4.33
CA SER A 114 -4.68 17.18 4.11
C SER A 114 -5.28 17.72 5.39
N LYS A 115 -5.63 19.02 5.39
CA LYS A 115 -6.16 19.72 6.58
C LYS A 115 -7.69 19.79 6.59
N VAL A 116 -8.35 19.42 5.51
CA VAL A 116 -9.82 19.47 5.38
C VAL A 116 -10.40 18.06 5.53
N SER A 117 -11.16 17.83 6.58
CA SER A 117 -11.67 16.51 6.95
C SER A 117 -12.65 15.91 5.92
N GLY A 118 -13.36 16.73 5.16
CA GLY A 118 -14.35 16.28 4.15
C GLY A 118 -13.75 15.90 2.80
N HIS A 119 -12.45 16.04 2.57
CA HIS A 119 -11.83 15.76 1.27
C HIS A 119 -11.62 14.26 0.99
N SER A 120 -11.61 13.42 2.01
CA SER A 120 -11.51 11.96 1.87
C SER A 120 -12.00 11.24 3.11
N ASN A 121 -12.14 9.90 3.01
CA ASN A 121 -12.40 9.03 4.16
C ASN A 121 -11.28 9.07 5.22
N TYR A 122 -10.06 9.41 4.84
CA TYR A 122 -8.95 9.60 5.77
C TYR A 122 -9.12 10.83 6.70
N GLY A 123 -10.03 11.74 6.35
CA GLY A 123 -10.18 13.00 7.08
C GLY A 123 -8.93 13.86 6.95
N LYS A 124 -8.44 14.40 8.07
CA LYS A 124 -7.13 15.06 8.12
C LYS A 124 -6.04 14.01 8.19
N TYR A 125 -5.04 14.11 7.30
CA TYR A 125 -3.95 13.13 7.26
C TYR A 125 -2.62 13.73 6.79
N ILE A 126 -1.53 13.01 7.09
CA ILE A 126 -0.15 13.34 6.74
C ILE A 126 0.41 12.17 5.95
N VAL A 127 1.27 12.47 4.96
CA VAL A 127 2.13 11.46 4.30
C VAL A 127 3.59 11.87 4.51
N VAL A 128 4.39 10.92 5.00
CA VAL A 128 5.84 11.04 5.15
C VAL A 128 6.52 10.07 4.19
N GLU A 129 7.44 10.59 3.39
CA GLU A 129 8.30 9.81 2.51
C GLU A 129 9.57 9.38 3.27
N HIS A 130 9.91 8.09 3.17
CA HIS A 130 11.08 7.47 3.76
C HIS A 130 12.00 6.94 2.65
N ASP A 131 13.32 7.12 2.81
CA ASP A 131 14.35 6.54 1.93
C ASP A 131 15.19 5.52 2.73
N TRP A 132 14.92 4.24 2.52
CA TRP A 132 15.70 3.14 3.07
C TRP A 132 16.67 2.51 2.04
N GLY A 133 16.96 3.22 0.94
CA GLY A 133 17.91 2.79 -0.09
C GLY A 133 17.30 1.93 -1.21
N SER A 134 16.02 1.56 -1.12
CA SER A 134 15.35 0.64 -2.06
C SER A 134 14.23 1.32 -2.86
N GLY A 135 14.21 2.66 -2.90
CA GLY A 135 13.14 3.49 -3.44
C GLY A 135 12.29 4.12 -2.34
N PRO A 136 11.38 5.07 -2.69
CA PRO A 136 10.61 5.82 -1.71
C PRO A 136 9.46 5.00 -1.14
N PHE A 137 9.36 4.91 0.18
CA PHE A 137 8.21 4.36 0.90
C PHE A 137 7.45 5.47 1.59
N TYR A 138 6.13 5.30 1.78
CA TYR A 138 5.26 6.36 2.28
C TYR A 138 4.47 5.87 3.49
N SER A 139 4.69 6.46 4.67
CA SER A 139 3.76 6.28 5.78
C SER A 139 2.63 7.30 5.73
N LEU A 140 1.40 6.84 5.97
CA LEU A 140 0.20 7.65 5.99
C LEU A 140 -0.44 7.58 7.38
N TYR A 141 -0.73 8.76 7.95
CA TYR A 141 -1.30 8.94 9.29
C TYR A 141 -2.63 9.66 9.18
N ALA A 142 -3.74 8.96 9.36
CA ALA A 142 -5.07 9.50 9.11
C ALA A 142 -5.94 9.67 10.36
N HIS A 143 -7.12 10.26 10.17
CA HIS A 143 -8.14 10.59 11.18
C HIS A 143 -7.66 11.58 12.24
N LEU A 144 -6.67 12.42 11.88
CA LEU A 144 -6.05 13.37 12.81
C LEU A 144 -7.01 14.45 13.26
N ASN A 145 -6.86 14.90 14.51
CA ASN A 145 -7.47 16.14 15.00
C ASN A 145 -6.64 17.35 14.54
N ASP A 146 -5.32 17.29 14.76
CA ASP A 146 -4.39 18.35 14.42
C ASP A 146 -3.18 17.83 13.65
N ILE A 147 -2.65 18.67 12.76
CA ILE A 147 -1.42 18.47 12.00
C ILE A 147 -0.44 19.56 12.45
N THR A 148 0.69 19.16 13.06
CA THR A 148 1.69 20.08 13.62
C THR A 148 2.92 20.27 12.73
N CYS A 149 3.00 19.53 11.62
CA CYS A 149 4.08 19.62 10.64
C CYS A 149 3.61 20.29 9.33
N LYS A 150 4.57 20.61 8.46
CA LYS A 150 4.33 21.20 7.15
C LYS A 150 5.02 20.40 6.04
N VAL A 151 4.47 20.47 4.82
CA VAL A 151 5.09 19.87 3.62
C VAL A 151 6.51 20.43 3.44
N GLY A 152 7.44 19.52 3.11
CA GLY A 152 8.87 19.81 2.99
C GLY A 152 9.66 19.64 4.31
N GLN A 153 9.00 19.56 5.47
CA GLN A 153 9.68 19.37 6.75
C GLN A 153 10.33 17.98 6.84
N LYS A 154 11.60 17.96 7.25
CA LYS A 154 12.28 16.72 7.69
C LYS A 154 11.76 16.32 9.07
N VAL A 155 11.55 15.04 9.27
CA VAL A 155 11.11 14.47 10.56
C VAL A 155 12.03 13.31 10.93
N HIS A 156 12.21 13.12 12.25
CA HIS A 156 12.96 12.00 12.78
C HIS A 156 12.02 10.97 13.41
N SER A 157 12.47 9.74 13.47
CA SER A 157 11.76 8.62 14.11
C SER A 157 11.34 8.98 15.53
N GLY A 158 10.04 8.93 15.82
CA GLY A 158 9.45 9.33 17.10
C GLY A 158 9.16 10.83 17.26
N MET A 159 9.44 11.67 16.25
CA MET A 159 9.09 13.11 16.31
C MET A 159 7.58 13.30 16.22
N PRO A 160 6.95 14.10 17.11
CA PRO A 160 5.54 14.46 17.02
C PRO A 160 5.22 15.22 15.72
N ILE A 161 4.21 14.76 14.98
CA ILE A 161 3.75 15.34 13.72
C ILE A 161 2.27 15.73 13.74
N GLY A 162 1.51 15.27 14.75
CA GLY A 162 0.09 15.59 14.88
C GLY A 162 -0.51 15.05 16.16
N LYS A 163 -1.84 15.17 16.27
CA LYS A 163 -2.65 14.60 17.36
C LYS A 163 -3.71 13.66 16.79
N MET A 164 -3.92 12.54 17.46
CA MET A 164 -4.98 11.59 17.12
C MET A 164 -6.35 12.27 17.18
N GLY A 165 -7.26 11.86 16.30
CA GLY A 165 -8.60 12.39 16.23
C GLY A 165 -9.62 11.36 15.79
N TYR A 166 -10.69 11.83 15.16
CA TYR A 166 -11.78 11.05 14.59
C TYR A 166 -12.38 11.73 13.35
N THR A 167 -11.52 12.43 12.59
CA THR A 167 -11.93 13.06 11.32
C THR A 167 -12.06 12.02 10.21
N GLY A 168 -12.88 12.32 9.21
CA GLY A 168 -13.17 11.41 8.10
C GLY A 168 -14.53 10.74 8.21
N ALA A 169 -14.93 10.05 7.14
CA ALA A 169 -16.27 9.48 7.03
C ALA A 169 -16.47 8.26 7.94
N GLY A 170 -17.60 8.23 8.67
CA GLY A 170 -18.02 7.07 9.46
C GLY A 170 -17.25 6.85 10.76
N ILE A 171 -16.47 7.84 11.22
CA ILE A 171 -15.73 7.78 12.48
C ILE A 171 -16.31 8.79 13.45
N ASN A 172 -16.64 8.31 14.66
CA ASN A 172 -17.11 9.12 15.76
C ASN A 172 -16.07 9.16 16.89
N ARG A 173 -16.32 9.98 17.92
CA ARG A 173 -15.43 10.15 19.06
C ARG A 173 -15.15 8.85 19.83
N GLU A 174 -16.13 7.97 19.97
CA GLU A 174 -15.95 6.67 20.64
C GLU A 174 -14.92 5.81 19.91
N ARG A 175 -14.99 5.82 18.56
CA ARG A 175 -14.09 5.11 17.67
C ARG A 175 -12.88 5.92 17.22
N ALA A 176 -12.52 7.00 17.93
CA ALA A 176 -11.29 7.73 17.64
C ALA A 176 -10.07 6.81 17.64
N HIS A 177 -9.24 6.88 16.60
CA HIS A 177 -8.05 6.05 16.42
C HIS A 177 -7.08 6.71 15.43
N LEU A 178 -5.84 6.25 15.42
CA LEU A 178 -4.92 6.52 14.33
C LEU A 178 -5.04 5.39 13.31
N HIS A 179 -5.37 5.73 12.06
CA HIS A 179 -5.18 4.82 10.93
C HIS A 179 -3.78 5.04 10.37
N LEU A 180 -2.96 3.98 10.38
CA LEU A 180 -1.57 3.99 9.92
C LEU A 180 -1.40 3.05 8.75
N GLU A 181 -0.76 3.54 7.67
CA GLU A 181 -0.32 2.73 6.53
C GLU A 181 1.18 2.90 6.29
N LEU A 182 1.80 1.89 5.69
CA LEU A 182 3.09 1.98 5.02
C LEU A 182 2.90 1.51 3.58
N ASN A 183 3.24 2.37 2.61
CA ASN A 183 2.83 2.19 1.22
C ASN A 183 3.99 2.26 0.24
N VAL A 184 3.81 1.64 -0.94
CA VAL A 184 4.46 2.04 -2.19
C VAL A 184 3.47 2.82 -3.05
N MET A 185 3.97 3.77 -3.83
CA MET A 185 3.16 4.54 -4.78
C MET A 185 3.10 3.82 -6.13
N THR A 186 1.91 3.72 -6.75
CA THR A 186 1.74 3.03 -8.03
C THR A 186 2.30 3.83 -9.19
N HIS A 187 1.93 5.11 -9.33
CA HIS A 187 2.34 5.95 -10.48
C HIS A 187 2.46 7.43 -10.11
N THR A 188 3.48 8.11 -10.63
CA THR A 188 3.69 9.55 -10.37
C THR A 188 2.67 10.43 -11.06
N GLU A 189 2.17 10.03 -12.23
CA GLU A 189 1.14 10.75 -13.02
C GLU A 189 -0.30 10.36 -12.62
N TYR A 190 -0.51 9.89 -11.39
CA TYR A 190 -1.84 9.55 -10.87
C TYR A 190 -2.91 10.64 -11.09
N PRO A 191 -2.62 11.95 -10.98
CA PRO A 191 -3.62 12.99 -11.24
C PRO A 191 -4.24 12.91 -12.64
N LYS A 192 -3.45 12.57 -13.67
CA LYS A 192 -3.95 12.38 -15.04
C LYS A 192 -4.87 11.16 -15.14
N TRP A 193 -4.46 10.04 -14.53
CA TRP A 193 -5.29 8.85 -14.46
C TRP A 193 -6.61 9.13 -13.72
N HIS A 194 -6.55 9.82 -12.59
CA HIS A 194 -7.76 10.18 -11.84
C HIS A 194 -8.72 11.02 -12.68
N ALA A 195 -8.22 12.03 -13.38
CA ALA A 195 -9.04 12.90 -14.24
C ALA A 195 -9.73 12.13 -15.38
N GLN A 196 -9.10 11.07 -15.89
CA GLN A 196 -9.67 10.22 -16.94
C GLN A 196 -10.79 9.31 -16.44
N TYR A 197 -10.65 8.77 -15.22
CA TYR A 197 -11.56 7.72 -14.71
C TYR A 197 -12.58 8.19 -13.69
N PHE A 198 -12.42 9.40 -13.12
CA PHE A 198 -13.29 9.92 -12.06
C PHE A 198 -13.75 11.35 -12.33
N LYS A 199 -15.03 11.60 -12.11
CA LYS A 199 -15.61 12.95 -12.20
C LYS A 199 -15.34 13.80 -10.95
N SER A 200 -15.05 13.17 -9.81
CA SER A 200 -14.76 13.84 -8.54
C SER A 200 -13.40 14.54 -8.59
N LYS A 201 -13.30 15.67 -7.88
CA LYS A 201 -12.02 16.39 -7.76
C LYS A 201 -11.02 15.58 -6.95
N ASN A 202 -9.78 15.46 -7.44
CA ASN A 202 -8.66 14.94 -6.66
C ASN A 202 -8.05 16.07 -5.83
N TYR A 203 -8.24 16.01 -4.50
CA TYR A 203 -7.69 16.99 -3.53
C TYR A 203 -6.29 16.61 -3.02
N HIS A 204 -5.76 15.46 -3.44
CA HIS A 204 -4.63 14.83 -2.80
C HIS A 204 -3.43 14.61 -3.70
N ASP A 205 -3.50 15.16 -4.95
CA ASP A 205 -2.47 14.94 -5.95
C ASP A 205 -2.17 13.43 -6.09
N LYS A 206 -0.92 13.03 -6.20
CA LYS A 206 -0.47 11.63 -6.26
C LYS A 206 -0.53 10.88 -4.92
N PHE A 207 -0.80 11.57 -3.80
CA PHE A 207 -0.90 10.98 -2.46
C PHE A 207 -2.32 10.55 -2.10
N ASN A 208 -3.15 10.28 -3.09
CA ASN A 208 -4.48 9.69 -2.94
C ASN A 208 -4.37 8.19 -2.60
N GLY A 209 -5.24 7.69 -1.72
CA GLY A 209 -5.24 6.29 -1.30
C GLY A 209 -5.36 5.26 -2.43
N LEU A 210 -5.99 5.60 -3.56
CA LEU A 210 -6.04 4.73 -4.74
C LEU A 210 -4.68 4.54 -5.44
N ASN A 211 -3.72 5.40 -5.18
CA ASN A 211 -2.36 5.34 -5.70
C ASN A 211 -1.36 4.75 -4.70
N MET A 212 -1.81 4.52 -3.48
CA MET A 212 -0.99 4.05 -2.37
C MET A 212 -1.32 2.58 -2.09
N ASN A 213 -0.31 1.69 -2.17
CA ASN A 213 -0.49 0.27 -1.93
C ASN A 213 0.14 -0.11 -0.59
N GLY A 214 -0.70 -0.49 0.38
CA GLY A 214 -0.32 -0.76 1.75
C GLY A 214 0.41 -2.09 1.94
N LEU A 215 1.40 -2.08 2.84
CA LEU A 215 2.10 -3.23 3.40
C LEU A 215 1.53 -3.58 4.78
N ASN A 216 1.68 -4.84 5.20
CA ASN A 216 1.31 -5.25 6.57
C ASN A 216 2.30 -4.66 7.59
N ILE A 217 2.06 -3.40 7.97
CA ILE A 217 2.94 -2.69 8.91
C ILE A 217 2.91 -3.30 10.32
N ALA A 218 1.82 -3.96 10.73
CA ALA A 218 1.77 -4.65 12.02
C ALA A 218 2.77 -5.80 12.07
N GLU A 219 2.76 -6.66 11.05
CA GLU A 219 3.72 -7.75 10.92
C GLU A 219 5.16 -7.24 10.79
N LEU A 220 5.34 -6.12 10.07
CA LEU A 220 6.65 -5.46 9.95
C LEU A 220 7.17 -5.03 11.33
N TYR A 221 6.35 -4.40 12.18
CA TYR A 221 6.73 -4.05 13.55
C TYR A 221 7.13 -5.26 14.39
N ILE A 222 6.32 -6.32 14.35
CA ILE A 222 6.58 -7.55 15.14
C ILE A 222 7.90 -8.19 14.70
N ARG A 223 8.17 -8.26 13.40
CA ARG A 223 9.43 -8.82 12.89
C ARG A 223 10.63 -7.91 13.15
N HIS A 224 10.46 -6.59 12.99
CA HIS A 224 11.51 -5.62 13.25
C HIS A 224 11.92 -5.61 14.73
N GLN A 225 10.97 -5.76 15.66
CA GLN A 225 11.27 -5.89 17.09
C GLN A 225 12.18 -7.09 17.38
N ARG A 226 11.97 -8.23 16.68
CA ARG A 226 12.78 -9.45 16.81
C ARG A 226 14.11 -9.37 16.07
N ASN A 227 14.16 -8.61 15.01
CA ASN A 227 15.34 -8.41 14.16
C ASN A 227 15.43 -6.94 13.70
N PRO A 228 16.15 -6.07 14.42
CA PRO A 228 16.31 -4.66 14.05
C PRO A 228 16.98 -4.44 12.67
N ASN A 229 17.70 -5.44 12.17
CA ASN A 229 18.33 -5.41 10.85
C ASN A 229 17.46 -6.05 9.76
N LEU A 230 16.15 -6.14 9.98
CA LEU A 230 15.20 -6.69 9.01
C LEU A 230 15.26 -5.89 7.69
N SER A 231 15.53 -6.61 6.59
CA SER A 231 15.42 -6.05 5.24
C SER A 231 13.94 -5.90 4.86
N LEU A 232 13.55 -4.68 4.48
CA LEU A 232 12.19 -4.39 4.01
C LEU A 232 11.88 -5.14 2.72
N ILE A 233 12.84 -5.23 1.81
CA ILE A 233 12.67 -5.97 0.55
C ILE A 233 12.49 -7.46 0.81
N SER A 234 13.31 -8.06 1.69
CA SER A 234 13.14 -9.45 2.09
C SER A 234 11.79 -9.71 2.79
N PHE A 235 11.25 -8.71 3.50
CA PHE A 235 9.90 -8.77 4.07
C PHE A 235 8.83 -8.80 2.96
N ILE A 236 8.93 -7.90 1.97
CA ILE A 236 7.99 -7.80 0.85
C ILE A 236 8.02 -9.06 -0.01
N GLN A 237 9.21 -9.60 -0.31
CA GLN A 237 9.38 -10.79 -1.15
C GLN A 237 8.76 -12.07 -0.57
N LYS A 238 8.43 -12.10 0.72
CA LYS A 238 7.70 -13.21 1.36
C LYS A 238 6.18 -13.14 1.15
N VAL A 239 5.65 -12.03 0.62
CA VAL A 239 4.22 -11.92 0.32
C VAL A 239 3.86 -12.84 -0.85
N PRO A 240 2.88 -13.73 -0.70
CA PRO A 240 2.55 -14.68 -1.75
C PRO A 240 1.90 -14.00 -2.97
N VAL A 241 2.28 -14.46 -4.16
CA VAL A 241 1.61 -14.08 -5.41
C VAL A 241 0.21 -14.71 -5.44
N TYR A 242 -0.80 -13.87 -5.67
CA TYR A 242 -2.18 -14.32 -5.84
C TYR A 242 -2.59 -14.37 -7.32
N PHE A 243 -2.18 -13.35 -8.11
CA PHE A 243 -2.47 -13.32 -9.54
C PHE A 243 -1.35 -12.64 -10.33
N LYS A 244 -1.35 -12.88 -11.65
CA LYS A 244 -0.46 -12.22 -12.59
C LYS A 244 -1.25 -11.67 -13.77
N VAL A 245 -0.81 -10.50 -14.25
CA VAL A 245 -1.37 -9.85 -15.44
C VAL A 245 -0.25 -9.56 -16.41
N THR A 246 -0.41 -10.01 -17.65
CA THR A 246 0.47 -9.63 -18.76
C THR A 246 -0.12 -8.40 -19.45
N VAL A 247 0.72 -7.38 -19.66
CA VAL A 247 0.36 -6.13 -20.33
C VAL A 247 1.28 -5.88 -21.52
N PRO A 248 0.81 -5.24 -22.61
CA PRO A 248 1.69 -4.86 -23.74
C PRO A 248 2.88 -4.03 -23.26
N ARG A 249 4.07 -4.29 -23.80
CA ARG A 249 5.27 -3.51 -23.44
C ARG A 249 5.31 -2.21 -24.25
N ARG A 250 5.13 -1.09 -23.57
CA ARG A 250 5.16 0.26 -24.14
C ARG A 250 6.25 1.13 -23.51
N GLY A 251 7.36 0.49 -23.13
CA GLY A 251 8.46 1.12 -22.42
C GLY A 251 8.62 0.55 -21.00
N ALA A 252 9.43 1.21 -20.20
CA ALA A 252 9.67 0.83 -18.81
C ALA A 252 8.55 1.36 -17.91
N LEU A 253 7.99 0.51 -17.05
CA LEU A 253 6.95 0.88 -16.09
C LEU A 253 7.48 1.88 -15.05
N ASP A 254 6.70 2.92 -14.73
CA ASP A 254 7.06 3.95 -13.76
C ASP A 254 7.40 3.33 -12.39
N ILE A 255 6.61 2.39 -11.93
CA ILE A 255 6.85 1.69 -10.67
C ILE A 255 8.18 0.91 -10.68
N ALA A 256 8.56 0.29 -11.80
CA ALA A 256 9.81 -0.45 -11.91
C ALA A 256 11.04 0.48 -11.99
N LYS A 257 10.87 1.74 -12.38
CA LYS A 257 11.92 2.76 -12.32
C LYS A 257 12.18 3.20 -10.88
N ARG A 258 11.11 3.43 -10.11
CA ARG A 258 11.19 3.90 -8.72
C ARG A 258 11.58 2.81 -7.72
N TYR A 259 11.19 1.55 -7.99
CA TYR A 259 11.44 0.40 -7.13
C TYR A 259 12.22 -0.68 -7.90
N PRO A 260 13.57 -0.55 -8.03
CA PRO A 260 14.39 -1.52 -8.78
C PRO A 260 14.27 -2.97 -8.30
N TRP A 261 13.96 -3.18 -7.01
CA TRP A 261 13.79 -4.50 -6.41
C TRP A 261 12.61 -5.31 -6.96
N ILE A 262 11.63 -4.66 -7.62
CA ILE A 262 10.50 -5.36 -8.24
C ILE A 262 10.86 -6.01 -9.59
N ARG A 263 12.02 -5.64 -10.18
CA ARG A 263 12.46 -6.11 -11.48
C ARG A 263 13.00 -7.54 -11.37
N ILE A 264 12.42 -8.45 -12.17
CA ILE A 264 12.89 -9.83 -12.30
C ILE A 264 13.30 -10.07 -13.75
N GLY A 265 14.51 -10.58 -13.97
CA GLY A 265 15.04 -10.86 -15.31
C GLY A 265 15.65 -9.62 -16.02
N ASN A 266 15.92 -9.76 -17.31
CA ASN A 266 16.60 -8.72 -18.11
C ASN A 266 15.62 -7.67 -18.62
N HIS A 267 15.48 -6.56 -17.91
CA HIS A 267 14.60 -5.45 -18.28
C HIS A 267 15.09 -4.59 -19.45
N HIS A 268 16.37 -4.74 -19.85
CA HIS A 268 16.95 -4.03 -21.00
C HIS A 268 16.79 -4.80 -22.31
N GLY A 269 16.47 -6.10 -22.23
CA GLY A 269 16.24 -6.96 -23.39
C GLY A 269 14.92 -6.64 -24.12
N ILE A 270 14.79 -7.19 -25.34
CA ILE A 270 13.55 -7.12 -26.11
C ILE A 270 12.56 -8.14 -25.54
N SER A 271 11.33 -7.71 -25.28
CA SER A 271 10.21 -8.59 -24.93
C SER A 271 8.90 -7.99 -25.43
N ALA A 272 7.91 -8.82 -25.75
CA ALA A 272 6.62 -8.38 -26.28
C ALA A 272 5.74 -7.70 -25.19
N ALA A 273 5.94 -8.07 -23.93
CA ALA A 273 5.07 -7.69 -22.83
C ALA A 273 5.82 -7.58 -21.49
N TRP A 274 5.14 -7.03 -20.47
CA TRP A 274 5.48 -7.17 -19.08
C TRP A 274 4.47 -8.11 -18.38
N GLU A 275 4.95 -9.09 -17.63
CA GLU A 275 4.13 -9.83 -16.67
C GLU A 275 4.32 -9.23 -15.28
N ILE A 276 3.23 -8.79 -14.66
CA ILE A 276 3.23 -8.17 -13.33
C ILE A 276 2.58 -9.14 -12.36
N SER A 277 3.30 -9.50 -11.29
CA SER A 277 2.82 -10.33 -10.21
C SER A 277 2.25 -9.49 -9.08
N PHE A 278 1.10 -9.90 -8.55
CA PHE A 278 0.38 -9.18 -7.49
C PHE A 278 0.06 -10.08 -6.31
N SER A 279 0.03 -9.48 -5.12
CA SER A 279 -0.63 -10.08 -3.95
C SER A 279 -2.16 -10.08 -4.11
N SER A 280 -2.87 -10.68 -3.17
CA SER A 280 -4.34 -10.63 -3.11
C SER A 280 -4.89 -9.21 -2.97
N SER A 281 -4.18 -8.29 -2.33
CA SER A 281 -4.60 -6.89 -2.22
C SER A 281 -4.34 -6.05 -3.47
N GLY A 282 -3.71 -6.61 -4.51
CA GLY A 282 -3.25 -5.86 -5.68
C GLY A 282 -1.91 -5.14 -5.47
N PHE A 283 -1.18 -5.45 -4.38
CA PHE A 283 0.17 -4.94 -4.18
C PHE A 283 1.11 -5.58 -5.21
N PRO A 284 1.86 -4.77 -6.00
CA PRO A 284 2.76 -5.28 -7.02
C PRO A 284 4.03 -5.88 -6.41
N LEU A 285 4.33 -7.13 -6.75
CA LEU A 285 5.42 -7.91 -6.17
C LEU A 285 6.60 -8.11 -7.12
N ALA A 286 6.32 -8.22 -8.42
CA ALA A 286 7.35 -8.42 -9.44
C ALA A 286 6.90 -7.90 -10.80
N VAL A 287 7.86 -7.46 -11.61
CA VAL A 287 7.71 -7.12 -13.02
C VAL A 287 8.74 -7.93 -13.80
N THR A 288 8.27 -8.79 -14.70
CA THR A 288 9.10 -9.72 -15.47
C THR A 288 8.90 -9.49 -16.98
N PRO A 289 9.96 -9.44 -17.80
CA PRO A 289 9.81 -9.45 -19.25
C PRO A 289 9.09 -10.72 -19.70
N SER A 290 8.14 -10.58 -20.64
CA SER A 290 7.38 -11.71 -21.18
C SER A 290 7.40 -11.69 -22.70
N ASN A 291 7.63 -12.86 -23.31
CA ASN A 291 7.53 -13.05 -24.78
C ASN A 291 6.08 -13.32 -25.23
N ARG A 292 5.14 -13.41 -24.29
CA ARG A 292 3.72 -13.57 -24.59
C ARG A 292 3.18 -12.28 -25.17
N ALA A 293 2.96 -12.22 -26.47
CA ALA A 293 2.32 -11.07 -27.10
C ALA A 293 0.85 -10.98 -26.66
N VAL A 294 0.46 -9.83 -26.16
CA VAL A 294 -0.93 -9.49 -25.79
C VAL A 294 -1.28 -8.12 -26.35
N ILE A 295 -2.51 -7.96 -26.83
CA ILE A 295 -3.02 -6.67 -27.33
C ILE A 295 -3.70 -5.83 -26.23
N ARG A 296 -4.08 -6.48 -25.13
CA ARG A 296 -4.71 -5.85 -23.95
C ARG A 296 -4.25 -6.57 -22.68
N PRO A 297 -4.38 -5.94 -21.49
CA PRO A 297 -4.11 -6.60 -20.23
C PRO A 297 -4.86 -7.94 -20.09
N THR A 298 -4.11 -8.99 -19.78
CA THR A 298 -4.65 -10.36 -19.72
C THR A 298 -4.19 -11.02 -18.42
N VAL A 299 -5.12 -11.62 -17.66
CA VAL A 299 -4.79 -12.42 -16.48
C VAL A 299 -4.14 -13.71 -16.96
N THR A 300 -2.89 -13.95 -16.53
CA THR A 300 -2.09 -15.11 -16.97
C THR A 300 -1.90 -16.16 -15.88
N TYR A 301 -2.20 -15.78 -14.64
CA TYR A 301 -2.21 -16.69 -13.49
C TYR A 301 -3.18 -16.16 -12.42
N VAL A 302 -3.86 -17.06 -11.75
CA VAL A 302 -4.59 -16.77 -10.50
C VAL A 302 -4.49 -17.98 -9.56
N LYS A 303 -4.28 -17.72 -8.26
CA LYS A 303 -4.34 -18.75 -7.23
C LYS A 303 -5.76 -19.33 -7.18
N PRO A 304 -5.96 -20.65 -7.31
CA PRO A 304 -7.29 -21.25 -7.28
C PRO A 304 -8.03 -20.98 -5.96
N THR A 305 -9.35 -20.74 -6.08
CA THR A 305 -10.27 -20.57 -4.92
C THR A 305 -11.67 -21.06 -5.31
N LYS A 306 -12.44 -21.56 -4.37
CA LYS A 306 -13.84 -21.97 -4.59
C LYS A 306 -14.79 -20.78 -4.64
N SER A 307 -14.52 -19.74 -3.86
CA SER A 307 -15.31 -18.51 -3.87
C SER A 307 -14.85 -17.55 -4.98
N SER A 308 -15.63 -16.48 -5.22
CA SER A 308 -15.29 -15.49 -6.24
C SER A 308 -13.97 -14.78 -5.95
N HIS A 309 -13.11 -14.66 -6.96
CA HIS A 309 -11.86 -13.89 -6.86
C HIS A 309 -12.09 -12.43 -6.46
N SER A 310 -13.27 -11.85 -6.73
CA SER A 310 -13.60 -10.48 -6.34
C SER A 310 -13.56 -10.27 -4.82
N TYR A 311 -13.83 -11.31 -4.04
CA TYR A 311 -13.78 -11.26 -2.57
C TYR A 311 -12.35 -11.23 -2.02
N HIS A 312 -11.39 -11.70 -2.80
CA HIS A 312 -9.99 -11.86 -2.41
C HIS A 312 -9.05 -10.86 -3.10
N THR A 313 -9.58 -9.99 -3.98
CA THR A 313 -8.73 -9.09 -4.81
C THR A 313 -9.21 -7.65 -4.82
N LYS A 314 -9.96 -7.20 -3.80
CA LYS A 314 -10.55 -5.84 -3.76
C LYS A 314 -11.43 -5.55 -4.99
N GLY A 315 -12.02 -6.58 -5.60
CA GLY A 315 -12.81 -6.47 -6.81
C GLY A 315 -11.98 -6.27 -8.09
N ILE A 316 -10.66 -6.45 -8.06
CA ILE A 316 -9.79 -6.37 -9.26
C ILE A 316 -10.12 -7.49 -10.24
N LEU A 317 -10.34 -8.70 -9.72
CA LEU A 317 -10.65 -9.88 -10.53
C LEU A 317 -12.09 -10.35 -10.32
N THR A 318 -12.64 -11.02 -11.32
CA THR A 318 -13.85 -11.83 -11.23
C THR A 318 -13.55 -13.24 -11.72
N GLY A 319 -14.48 -14.19 -11.48
CA GLY A 319 -14.30 -15.62 -11.78
C GLY A 319 -14.07 -16.45 -10.52
N THR A 320 -13.90 -17.77 -10.69
CA THR A 320 -13.70 -18.77 -9.65
C THR A 320 -12.70 -19.83 -10.10
N GLY A 321 -12.24 -20.66 -9.18
CA GLY A 321 -11.29 -21.75 -9.51
C GLY A 321 -9.95 -21.18 -9.97
N SER A 322 -9.44 -21.75 -11.06
CA SER A 322 -8.20 -21.32 -11.73
C SER A 322 -8.43 -20.33 -12.88
N GLN A 323 -9.66 -19.82 -13.05
CA GLN A 323 -10.02 -18.88 -14.10
C GLN A 323 -10.41 -17.52 -13.52
N ALA A 324 -9.83 -16.47 -14.08
CA ALA A 324 -10.15 -15.10 -13.70
C ALA A 324 -10.03 -14.13 -14.87
N SER A 325 -10.81 -13.07 -14.82
CA SER A 325 -10.69 -11.93 -15.72
C SER A 325 -10.65 -10.62 -14.92
N LEU A 326 -10.15 -9.56 -15.53
CA LEU A 326 -10.20 -8.21 -14.95
C LEU A 326 -11.65 -7.72 -14.93
N THR A 327 -12.03 -7.08 -13.82
CA THR A 327 -13.24 -6.24 -13.76
C THR A 327 -12.94 -4.85 -14.31
N SER A 328 -13.95 -3.99 -14.44
CA SER A 328 -13.72 -2.57 -14.75
C SER A 328 -12.86 -1.84 -13.70
N VAL A 329 -12.91 -2.27 -12.44
CA VAL A 329 -11.98 -1.80 -11.38
C VAL A 329 -10.58 -2.31 -11.67
N GLY A 330 -10.44 -3.58 -12.00
CA GLY A 330 -9.16 -4.20 -12.35
C GLY A 330 -8.51 -3.55 -13.58
N GLU A 331 -9.27 -3.29 -14.63
CA GLU A 331 -8.77 -2.62 -15.83
C GLU A 331 -8.19 -1.24 -15.50
N ARG A 332 -8.87 -0.44 -14.66
CA ARG A 332 -8.36 0.86 -14.20
C ARG A 332 -7.10 0.74 -13.36
N VAL A 333 -7.02 -0.24 -12.45
CA VAL A 333 -5.82 -0.48 -11.64
C VAL A 333 -4.65 -0.89 -12.52
N ILE A 334 -4.87 -1.77 -13.50
CA ILE A 334 -3.82 -2.19 -14.43
C ILE A 334 -3.42 -1.04 -15.37
N ALA A 335 -4.37 -0.21 -15.80
CA ALA A 335 -4.04 1.00 -16.56
C ALA A 335 -3.13 1.95 -15.77
N LEU A 336 -3.39 2.13 -14.46
CA LEU A 336 -2.55 2.96 -13.60
C LEU A 336 -1.11 2.40 -13.52
N ILE A 337 -0.94 1.12 -13.22
CA ILE A 337 0.39 0.54 -13.03
C ILE A 337 1.16 0.39 -14.34
N SER A 338 0.48 0.15 -15.47
CA SER A 338 1.10 0.02 -16.79
C SER A 338 1.39 1.36 -17.46
N GLY A 339 0.75 2.45 -17.00
CA GLY A 339 0.83 3.77 -17.62
C GLY A 339 0.02 3.91 -18.91
N SER A 340 -0.84 2.94 -19.26
CA SER A 340 -1.59 2.95 -20.53
C SER A 340 -2.63 4.07 -20.64
N PHE A 341 -2.93 4.75 -19.54
CA PHE A 341 -3.79 5.96 -19.52
C PHE A 341 -3.10 7.22 -20.07
N MET A 342 -1.80 7.16 -20.34
CA MET A 342 -1.04 8.31 -20.88
C MET A 342 -1.05 8.37 -22.41
N GLU A 343 -1.75 7.46 -23.05
CA GLU A 343 -1.95 7.35 -24.51
C GLU A 343 -3.32 7.93 -24.92
#